data_3a7e47d310550fe8ef4decaa953e0d8f
#
_entry.id   3a7e47d310550fe8ef4decaa953e0d8f
#
_cell.length_a   1.000
_cell.length_b   1.000
_cell.length_c   1.000
_cell.angle_alpha   90.00
_cell.angle_beta   90.00
_cell.angle_gamma   90.00
#
_symmetry.space_group_name_H-M   'P 1'
#
loop_
_entity.id
_entity.type
_entity.pdbx_description
1 polymer ?
#
loop_
_entity_poly.entity_id
_entity_poly.type
_entity_poly.pdbx_seq_one_letter_code
_entity_poly.pdbx_strand_id
1 'polypeptide(L)'
;EGVKYIGFRTIGYNSVDLEAAKRLGIRVAHSGYSPYSVANYTVMLMLMCIRKALYVMMRSHTADYSLGPICGREMQNMTVGIIGTGRIGKAVIKNLSGFGCKIIAYDPYPAKDLENVEYVTLDELYAKSDIISLHTFLSDETYHMINKDSIAKMKDGVILINAARGALVDTKNLIEAGVG
;
A
#
# COMPACT_ATOMS: atom_id res chain seq x y z
N GLU A 1 -36.97 3.17 16.93
CA GLU A 1 -36.18 2.98 18.17
C GLU A 1 -34.72 2.99 17.82
N GLY A 2 -34.04 4.07 18.23
CA GLY A 2 -32.84 4.49 17.55
C GLY A 2 -31.57 3.77 17.97
N VAL A 3 -30.72 3.46 17.00
CA VAL A 3 -29.32 3.13 17.21
C VAL A 3 -28.63 4.29 17.95
N LYS A 4 -27.97 4.00 19.05
CA LYS A 4 -27.26 5.00 19.86
C LYS A 4 -25.74 4.91 19.71
N TYR A 5 -25.25 3.80 19.14
CA TYR A 5 -23.83 3.51 19.06
C TYR A 5 -23.52 2.66 17.82
N ILE A 6 -22.47 3.02 17.09
CA ILE A 6 -21.92 2.26 15.98
C ILE A 6 -20.45 1.95 16.29
N GLY A 7 -20.12 0.66 16.41
CA GLY A 7 -18.76 0.19 16.62
C GLY A 7 -18.21 -0.49 15.37
N PHE A 8 -17.05 -0.04 14.88
CA PHE A 8 -16.33 -0.68 13.78
C PHE A 8 -15.30 -1.67 14.32
N ARG A 9 -15.29 -2.86 13.77
CA ARG A 9 -14.22 -3.84 14.00
C ARG A 9 -12.94 -3.51 13.23
N THR A 10 -12.98 -2.52 12.35
CA THR A 10 -11.87 -2.07 11.50
C THR A 10 -11.40 -0.67 11.92
N ILE A 11 -10.18 -0.29 11.55
CA ILE A 11 -9.68 1.09 11.74
C ILE A 11 -10.45 2.07 10.85
N GLY A 12 -10.78 1.66 9.61
CA GLY A 12 -11.50 2.50 8.67
C GLY A 12 -12.98 2.58 8.97
N TYR A 13 -13.53 3.77 8.91
CA TYR A 13 -14.94 4.09 9.17
C TYR A 13 -15.59 4.90 8.03
N ASN A 14 -15.02 4.86 6.83
CA ASN A 14 -15.48 5.62 5.66
C ASN A 14 -16.92 5.29 5.21
N SER A 15 -17.49 4.18 5.69
CA SER A 15 -18.87 3.77 5.39
C SER A 15 -19.93 4.46 6.25
N VAL A 16 -19.55 5.33 7.20
CA VAL A 16 -20.47 6.08 8.05
C VAL A 16 -20.39 7.57 7.77
N ASP A 17 -21.52 8.18 7.54
CA ASP A 17 -21.69 9.63 7.56
C ASP A 17 -21.59 10.14 9.01
N LEU A 18 -20.43 10.67 9.37
CA LEU A 18 -20.16 11.16 10.72
C LEU A 18 -21.00 12.39 11.08
N GLU A 19 -21.32 13.24 10.11
CA GLU A 19 -22.14 14.43 10.34
C GLU A 19 -23.60 14.03 10.60
N ALA A 20 -24.12 13.06 9.85
CA ALA A 20 -25.42 12.49 10.13
C ALA A 20 -25.47 11.79 11.49
N ALA A 21 -24.44 11.02 11.81
CA ALA A 21 -24.34 10.34 13.14
C ALA A 21 -24.35 11.35 14.28
N LYS A 22 -23.55 12.42 14.16
CA LYS A 22 -23.49 13.51 15.14
C LYS A 22 -24.83 14.21 15.31
N ARG A 23 -25.49 14.55 14.19
CA ARG A 23 -26.83 15.19 14.20
C ARG A 23 -27.88 14.33 14.86
N LEU A 24 -27.78 13.01 14.72
CA LEU A 24 -28.71 12.03 15.32
C LEU A 24 -28.31 11.58 16.73
N GLY A 25 -27.25 12.13 17.30
CA GLY A 25 -26.75 11.76 18.63
C GLY A 25 -26.17 10.33 18.71
N ILE A 26 -25.76 9.76 17.57
CA ILE A 26 -25.18 8.43 17.48
C ILE A 26 -23.67 8.52 17.72
N ARG A 27 -23.17 7.80 18.71
CA ARG A 27 -21.72 7.70 18.94
C ARG A 27 -21.09 6.68 17.99
N VAL A 28 -19.98 7.07 17.37
CA VAL A 28 -19.22 6.21 16.47
C VAL A 28 -17.84 5.96 17.05
N ALA A 29 -17.42 4.70 17.08
CA ALA A 29 -16.08 4.31 17.51
C ALA A 29 -15.53 3.21 16.60
N HIS A 30 -14.21 3.07 16.58
CA HIS A 30 -13.53 1.98 15.89
C HIS A 30 -12.54 1.28 16.81
N SER A 31 -12.27 0.00 16.55
CA SER A 31 -11.26 -0.74 17.30
C SER A 31 -9.86 -0.45 16.74
N GLY A 32 -8.90 -0.20 17.65
CA GLY A 32 -7.49 -0.22 17.29
C GLY A 32 -6.98 -1.66 17.27
N TYR A 33 -6.25 -2.03 16.23
CA TYR A 33 -5.52 -3.30 16.16
C TYR A 33 -4.04 -3.08 15.87
N SER A 34 -3.26 -4.15 16.02
CA SER A 34 -1.83 -4.12 15.73
C SER A 34 -1.57 -3.77 14.25
N PRO A 35 -0.69 -2.83 13.94
CA PRO A 35 -0.35 -2.50 12.56
C PRO A 35 0.40 -3.63 11.85
N TYR A 36 0.99 -4.56 12.60
CA TYR A 36 1.83 -5.63 12.04
C TYR A 36 1.07 -6.63 11.18
N SER A 37 -0.23 -6.85 11.44
CA SER A 37 -1.03 -7.73 10.59
C SER A 37 -1.06 -7.22 9.13
N VAL A 38 -1.37 -5.95 8.94
CA VAL A 38 -1.38 -5.33 7.60
C VAL A 38 0.04 -5.20 7.05
N ALA A 39 1.01 -4.85 7.89
CA ALA A 39 2.40 -4.73 7.48
C ALA A 39 2.99 -6.05 6.98
N ASN A 40 2.73 -7.15 7.67
CA ASN A 40 3.15 -8.50 7.25
C ASN A 40 2.50 -8.89 5.92
N TYR A 41 1.20 -8.64 5.78
CA TYR A 41 0.47 -8.90 4.54
C TYR A 41 1.03 -8.07 3.37
N THR A 42 1.35 -6.81 3.60
CA THR A 42 1.96 -5.92 2.60
C THR A 42 3.31 -6.45 2.11
N VAL A 43 4.21 -6.85 3.04
CA VAL A 43 5.51 -7.42 2.67
C VAL A 43 5.35 -8.75 1.95
N MET A 44 4.40 -9.59 2.38
CA MET A 44 4.06 -10.82 1.67
C MET A 44 3.67 -10.53 0.22
N LEU A 45 2.78 -9.56 -0.03
CA LEU A 45 2.38 -9.18 -1.39
C LEU A 45 3.57 -8.71 -2.23
N MET A 46 4.46 -7.89 -1.66
CA MET A 46 5.70 -7.46 -2.33
C MET A 46 6.53 -8.67 -2.78
N LEU A 47 6.78 -9.60 -1.85
CA LEU A 47 7.55 -10.83 -2.13
C LEU A 47 6.86 -11.70 -3.17
N MET A 48 5.55 -11.87 -3.10
CA MET A 48 4.78 -12.64 -4.08
C MET A 48 4.92 -12.05 -5.49
N CYS A 49 4.85 -10.72 -5.62
CA CYS A 49 5.00 -10.03 -6.90
C CYS A 49 6.43 -10.19 -7.46
N ILE A 50 7.46 -9.85 -6.69
CA ILE A 50 8.86 -9.91 -7.16
C ILE A 50 9.32 -11.35 -7.45
N ARG A 51 8.76 -12.35 -6.77
CA ARG A 51 9.06 -13.78 -6.97
C ARG A 51 8.11 -14.46 -7.95
N LYS A 52 7.12 -13.72 -8.51
CA LYS A 52 6.07 -14.27 -9.40
C LYS A 52 5.37 -15.50 -8.80
N ALA A 53 5.12 -15.45 -7.48
CA ALA A 53 4.67 -16.60 -6.71
C ALA A 53 3.36 -17.19 -7.24
N LEU A 54 2.38 -16.35 -7.60
CA LEU A 54 1.11 -16.82 -8.16
C LEU A 54 1.31 -17.65 -9.42
N TYR A 55 2.16 -17.19 -10.34
CA TYR A 55 2.45 -17.89 -11.58
C TYR A 55 3.11 -19.27 -11.32
N VAL A 56 4.07 -19.32 -10.39
CA VAL A 56 4.71 -20.58 -9.97
C VAL A 56 3.70 -21.54 -9.37
N MET A 57 2.84 -21.06 -8.48
CA MET A 57 1.79 -21.85 -7.85
C MET A 57 0.78 -22.40 -8.88
N MET A 58 0.35 -21.59 -9.83
CA MET A 58 -0.57 -22.04 -10.90
C MET A 58 0.05 -23.16 -11.75
N ARG A 59 1.33 -23.05 -12.09
CA ARG A 59 2.04 -24.10 -12.84
C ARG A 59 2.16 -25.38 -12.05
N SER A 60 2.38 -25.32 -10.74
CA SER A 60 2.47 -26.51 -9.90
C SER A 60 1.17 -27.33 -9.89
N HIS A 61 0.00 -26.69 -10.04
CA HIS A 61 -1.29 -27.37 -10.17
C HIS A 61 -1.41 -28.23 -11.45
N THR A 62 -0.62 -27.92 -12.48
CA THR A 62 -0.55 -28.72 -13.72
C THR A 62 0.68 -29.60 -13.77
N ALA A 63 1.34 -29.84 -12.63
CA ALA A 63 2.58 -30.60 -12.49
C ALA A 63 3.73 -30.10 -13.39
N ASP A 64 3.71 -28.81 -13.77
CA ASP A 64 4.80 -28.18 -14.51
C ASP A 64 5.81 -27.59 -13.54
N TYR A 65 6.89 -28.29 -13.30
CA TYR A 65 8.03 -27.90 -12.46
C TYR A 65 9.23 -27.43 -13.27
N SER A 66 9.07 -27.17 -14.54
CA SER A 66 10.17 -26.67 -15.38
C SER A 66 10.62 -25.27 -14.91
N LEU A 67 11.92 -25.00 -15.01
CA LEU A 67 12.50 -23.70 -14.64
C LEU A 67 12.22 -22.60 -15.65
N GLY A 68 11.51 -22.81 -16.72
CA GLY A 68 11.05 -21.85 -17.73
C GLY A 68 11.48 -20.38 -17.56
N PRO A 69 10.98 -19.43 -18.32
CA PRO A 69 11.50 -18.04 -18.34
C PRO A 69 11.06 -17.21 -17.11
N ILE A 70 10.86 -17.86 -15.95
CA ILE A 70 10.46 -17.15 -14.73
C ILE A 70 11.71 -16.64 -14.05
N CYS A 71 11.97 -15.34 -14.18
CA CYS A 71 13.02 -14.66 -13.43
C CYS A 71 12.37 -13.80 -12.33
N GLY A 72 12.64 -14.12 -11.07
CA GLY A 72 12.28 -13.28 -9.93
C GLY A 72 13.34 -12.20 -9.69
N ARG A 73 12.96 -11.14 -8.98
CA ARG A 73 13.88 -10.09 -8.55
C ARG A 73 14.22 -10.25 -7.06
N GLU A 74 15.34 -9.68 -6.63
CA GLU A 74 15.79 -9.67 -5.24
C GLU A 74 15.46 -8.34 -4.59
N MET A 75 14.82 -8.37 -3.41
CA MET A 75 14.38 -7.19 -2.69
C MET A 75 15.53 -6.21 -2.39
N GLN A 76 16.71 -6.73 -2.02
CA GLN A 76 17.90 -5.91 -1.69
C GLN A 76 18.35 -4.99 -2.82
N ASN A 77 18.06 -5.33 -4.07
CA ASN A 77 18.42 -4.55 -5.25
C ASN A 77 17.34 -3.55 -5.67
N MET A 78 16.31 -3.36 -4.83
CA MET A 78 15.14 -2.55 -5.17
C MET A 78 15.03 -1.31 -4.28
N THR A 79 14.42 -0.28 -4.83
CA THR A 79 13.95 0.90 -4.09
C THR A 79 12.46 0.73 -3.80
N VAL A 80 12.12 0.74 -2.51
CA VAL A 80 10.73 0.67 -2.03
C VAL A 80 10.27 2.05 -1.61
N GLY A 81 9.25 2.58 -2.30
CA GLY A 81 8.60 3.84 -1.98
C GLY A 81 7.39 3.62 -1.06
N ILE A 82 7.39 4.27 0.08
CA ILE A 82 6.30 4.20 1.08
C ILE A 82 5.55 5.52 1.09
N ILE A 83 4.27 5.50 0.73
CA ILE A 83 3.39 6.67 0.79
C ILE A 83 2.55 6.57 2.08
N GLY A 84 2.84 7.44 3.03
CA GLY A 84 2.26 7.44 4.37
C GLY A 84 3.13 6.70 5.39
N THR A 85 3.67 7.44 6.35
CA THR A 85 4.55 6.92 7.44
C THR A 85 3.85 6.92 8.79
N GLY A 86 2.53 6.70 8.79
CA GLY A 86 1.73 6.45 9.97
C GLY A 86 2.05 5.07 10.62
N ARG A 87 1.20 4.61 11.52
CA ARG A 87 1.43 3.35 12.27
C ARG A 87 1.71 2.15 11.38
N ILE A 88 0.97 1.98 10.28
CA ILE A 88 1.15 0.85 9.34
C ILE A 88 2.40 1.05 8.49
N GLY A 89 2.59 2.23 7.88
CA GLY A 89 3.79 2.51 7.08
C GLY A 89 5.08 2.31 7.86
N LYS A 90 5.15 2.78 9.12
CA LYS A 90 6.29 2.52 10.02
C LYS A 90 6.53 1.02 10.25
N ALA A 91 5.46 0.25 10.46
CA ALA A 91 5.57 -1.20 10.66
C ALA A 91 6.07 -1.91 9.39
N VAL A 92 5.64 -1.46 8.19
CA VAL A 92 6.15 -1.97 6.91
C VAL A 92 7.63 -1.66 6.75
N ILE A 93 8.04 -0.42 7.00
CA ILE A 93 9.45 0.01 6.96
C ILE A 93 10.30 -0.85 7.89
N LYS A 94 9.83 -1.06 9.13
CA LYS A 94 10.51 -1.92 10.10
C LYS A 94 10.64 -3.36 9.60
N ASN A 95 9.59 -3.92 8.99
CA ASN A 95 9.64 -5.28 8.45
C ASN A 95 10.60 -5.38 7.23
N LEU A 96 10.72 -4.30 6.46
CA LEU A 96 11.61 -4.25 5.28
C LEU A 96 13.09 -4.07 5.64
N SER A 97 13.42 -3.59 6.84
CA SER A 97 14.82 -3.30 7.23
C SER A 97 15.74 -4.51 7.11
N GLY A 98 15.22 -5.73 7.30
CA GLY A 98 15.98 -6.98 7.17
C GLY A 98 16.29 -7.42 5.74
N PHE A 99 15.68 -6.81 4.73
CA PHE A 99 15.88 -7.17 3.31
C PHE A 99 17.01 -6.39 2.63
N GLY A 100 17.53 -5.33 3.26
CA GLY A 100 18.62 -4.52 2.72
C GLY A 100 18.24 -3.64 1.54
N CYS A 101 16.94 -3.49 1.22
CA CYS A 101 16.47 -2.62 0.15
C CYS A 101 16.61 -1.14 0.52
N LYS A 102 16.71 -0.27 -0.50
CA LYS A 102 16.60 1.16 -0.29
C LYS A 102 15.15 1.52 0.01
N ILE A 103 14.89 2.27 1.09
CA ILE A 103 13.56 2.75 1.45
C ILE A 103 13.51 4.27 1.29
N ILE A 104 12.58 4.75 0.48
CA ILE A 104 12.24 6.16 0.35
C ILE A 104 10.78 6.35 0.78
N ALA A 105 10.45 7.51 1.34
CA ALA A 105 9.11 7.76 1.84
C ALA A 105 8.60 9.16 1.49
N TYR A 106 7.29 9.25 1.39
CA TYR A 106 6.57 10.51 1.33
C TYR A 106 5.48 10.53 2.39
N ASP A 107 5.44 11.61 3.15
CA ASP A 107 4.37 11.94 4.09
C ASP A 107 4.32 13.46 4.25
N PRO A 108 3.13 14.10 4.20
CA PRO A 108 3.01 15.54 4.52
C PRO A 108 3.53 15.89 5.91
N TYR A 109 3.51 14.92 6.82
CA TYR A 109 3.98 15.04 8.21
C TYR A 109 5.04 13.97 8.52
N PRO A 110 6.28 14.13 8.05
CA PRO A 110 7.33 13.12 8.19
C PRO A 110 7.55 12.67 9.63
N ALA A 111 7.61 11.36 9.82
CA ALA A 111 7.88 10.79 11.13
C ALA A 111 9.36 11.01 11.52
N LYS A 112 9.59 11.53 12.71
CA LYS A 112 10.94 11.88 13.20
C LYS A 112 11.72 10.69 13.78
N ASP A 113 11.05 9.58 14.01
CA ASP A 113 11.53 8.38 14.68
C ASP A 113 11.87 7.23 13.70
N LEU A 114 12.00 7.53 12.41
CA LEU A 114 12.40 6.57 11.40
C LEU A 114 13.87 6.77 11.03
N GLU A 115 14.66 5.72 11.26
CA GLU A 115 16.05 5.64 10.84
C GLU A 115 16.14 4.97 9.45
N ASN A 116 17.16 5.34 8.67
CA ASN A 116 17.46 4.74 7.36
C ASN A 116 16.31 4.87 6.32
N VAL A 117 15.53 5.95 6.40
CA VAL A 117 14.48 6.30 5.44
C VAL A 117 14.76 7.68 4.88
N GLU A 118 14.87 7.79 3.58
CA GLU A 118 15.03 9.06 2.87
C GLU A 118 13.63 9.61 2.54
N TYR A 119 13.26 10.75 3.12
CA TYR A 119 12.04 11.44 2.73
C TYR A 119 12.27 12.24 1.44
N VAL A 120 11.38 12.04 0.47
CA VAL A 120 11.45 12.65 -0.86
C VAL A 120 10.11 13.27 -1.23
N THR A 121 10.07 14.05 -2.31
CA THR A 121 8.81 14.51 -2.91
C THR A 121 8.03 13.33 -3.49
N LEU A 122 6.72 13.51 -3.68
CA LEU A 122 5.87 12.46 -4.26
C LEU A 122 6.32 12.11 -5.70
N ASP A 123 6.70 13.12 -6.49
CA ASP A 123 7.20 12.91 -7.85
C ASP A 123 8.53 12.14 -7.88
N GLU A 124 9.44 12.45 -6.97
CA GLU A 124 10.68 11.69 -6.82
C GLU A 124 10.42 10.25 -6.38
N LEU A 125 9.44 10.03 -5.49
CA LEU A 125 9.06 8.70 -5.06
C LEU A 125 8.54 7.89 -6.24
N TYR A 126 7.66 8.45 -7.07
CA TYR A 126 7.16 7.78 -8.27
C TYR A 126 8.31 7.42 -9.22
N ALA A 127 9.20 8.36 -9.51
CA ALA A 127 10.28 8.16 -10.47
C ALA A 127 11.37 7.19 -10.01
N LYS A 128 11.62 7.09 -8.70
CA LYS A 128 12.74 6.31 -8.15
C LYS A 128 12.35 4.90 -7.69
N SER A 129 11.06 4.64 -7.43
CA SER A 129 10.61 3.38 -6.83
C SER A 129 10.49 2.23 -7.81
N ASP A 130 10.90 1.04 -7.39
CA ASP A 130 10.62 -0.23 -8.06
C ASP A 130 9.36 -0.88 -7.48
N ILE A 131 9.05 -0.59 -6.22
CA ILE A 131 7.81 -0.96 -5.54
C ILE A 131 7.26 0.29 -4.86
N ILE A 132 5.97 0.57 -5.03
CA ILE A 132 5.25 1.65 -4.33
C ILE A 132 4.18 1.02 -3.45
N SER A 133 4.14 1.41 -2.18
CA SER A 133 3.17 0.90 -1.21
C SER A 133 2.39 2.02 -0.55
N LEU A 134 1.05 1.93 -0.61
CA LEU A 134 0.14 2.96 -0.13
C LEU A 134 -0.29 2.65 1.31
N HIS A 135 -0.04 3.59 2.23
CA HIS A 135 -0.40 3.52 3.65
C HIS A 135 -1.03 4.82 4.17
N THR A 136 -1.52 5.64 3.26
CA THR A 136 -2.26 6.86 3.57
C THR A 136 -3.74 6.59 3.77
N PHE A 137 -4.44 7.48 4.46
CA PHE A 137 -5.89 7.46 4.55
C PHE A 137 -6.53 8.09 3.30
N LEU A 138 -7.80 7.79 3.08
CA LEU A 138 -8.57 8.39 2.00
C LEU A 138 -9.12 9.75 2.45
N SER A 139 -8.78 10.79 1.71
CA SER A 139 -9.29 12.16 1.81
C SER A 139 -9.48 12.75 0.41
N ASP A 140 -9.99 13.95 0.32
CA ASP A 140 -10.13 14.65 -0.97
C ASP A 140 -8.78 14.82 -1.68
N GLU A 141 -7.69 15.05 -0.92
CA GLU A 141 -6.33 15.21 -1.46
C GLU A 141 -5.71 13.90 -1.92
N THR A 142 -6.14 12.77 -1.33
CA THR A 142 -5.59 11.44 -1.66
C THR A 142 -6.50 10.62 -2.56
N TYR A 143 -7.73 11.08 -2.81
CA TYR A 143 -8.64 10.45 -3.75
C TYR A 143 -8.02 10.41 -5.14
N HIS A 144 -7.92 9.20 -5.71
CA HIS A 144 -7.28 8.96 -7.00
C HIS A 144 -5.86 9.56 -7.12
N MET A 145 -5.09 9.56 -6.04
CA MET A 145 -3.70 10.02 -6.07
C MET A 145 -2.84 9.19 -7.03
N ILE A 146 -3.21 7.93 -7.25
CA ILE A 146 -2.65 7.10 -8.31
C ILE A 146 -3.61 7.19 -9.50
N ASN A 147 -3.19 7.97 -10.50
CA ASN A 147 -3.95 8.29 -11.70
C ASN A 147 -3.00 8.30 -12.92
N LYS A 148 -3.50 8.67 -14.09
CA LYS A 148 -2.73 8.72 -15.33
C LYS A 148 -1.43 9.53 -15.20
N ASP A 149 -1.50 10.70 -14.56
CA ASP A 149 -0.34 11.60 -14.46
C ASP A 149 0.73 11.06 -13.48
N SER A 150 0.30 10.47 -12.37
CA SER A 150 1.22 9.85 -11.43
C SER A 150 1.84 8.57 -12.00
N ILE A 151 1.05 7.75 -12.72
CA ILE A 151 1.52 6.53 -13.38
C ILE A 151 2.56 6.87 -14.46
N ALA A 152 2.36 7.93 -15.24
CA ALA A 152 3.31 8.37 -16.24
C ALA A 152 4.69 8.77 -15.69
N LYS A 153 4.80 9.05 -14.39
CA LYS A 153 6.05 9.36 -13.69
C LYS A 153 6.75 8.12 -13.12
N MET A 154 6.08 6.98 -13.10
CA MET A 154 6.60 5.75 -12.51
C MET A 154 7.55 5.02 -13.48
N LYS A 155 8.36 4.12 -12.93
CA LYS A 155 9.20 3.24 -13.75
C LYS A 155 8.35 2.20 -14.48
N ASP A 156 8.80 1.81 -15.66
CA ASP A 156 8.26 0.63 -16.34
C ASP A 156 8.43 -0.61 -15.45
N GLY A 157 7.37 -1.39 -15.33
CA GLY A 157 7.36 -2.59 -14.49
C GLY A 157 7.41 -2.32 -12.98
N VAL A 158 7.03 -1.10 -12.54
CA VAL A 158 6.81 -0.80 -11.12
C VAL A 158 5.74 -1.71 -10.54
N ILE A 159 5.92 -2.09 -9.28
CA ILE A 159 4.91 -2.85 -8.53
C ILE A 159 4.17 -1.89 -7.61
N LEU A 160 2.85 -1.81 -7.76
CA LEU A 160 1.99 -1.01 -6.89
C LEU A 160 1.27 -1.92 -5.89
N ILE A 161 1.47 -1.66 -4.59
CA ILE A 161 0.79 -2.36 -3.50
C ILE A 161 -0.18 -1.41 -2.82
N ASN A 162 -1.46 -1.75 -2.83
CA ASN A 162 -2.49 -1.01 -2.12
C ASN A 162 -3.19 -1.89 -1.09
N ALA A 163 -2.73 -1.84 0.14
CA ALA A 163 -3.38 -2.47 1.30
C ALA A 163 -4.16 -1.45 2.16
N ALA A 164 -4.45 -0.25 1.61
CA ALA A 164 -5.13 0.83 2.31
C ALA A 164 -6.59 0.98 1.86
N ARG A 165 -6.85 1.77 0.82
CA ARG A 165 -8.21 2.04 0.30
C ARG A 165 -8.22 1.98 -1.22
N GLY A 166 -9.22 1.30 -1.80
CA GLY A 166 -9.36 1.18 -3.26
C GLY A 166 -9.38 2.54 -3.97
N ALA A 167 -10.12 3.51 -3.42
CA ALA A 167 -10.29 4.83 -4.01
C ALA A 167 -9.03 5.74 -3.97
N LEU A 168 -7.89 5.26 -3.46
CA LEU A 168 -6.59 5.91 -3.67
C LEU A 168 -6.09 5.74 -5.10
N VAL A 169 -6.62 4.75 -5.82
CA VAL A 169 -6.20 4.40 -7.18
C VAL A 169 -7.36 4.62 -8.14
N ASP A 170 -7.13 5.37 -9.21
CA ASP A 170 -8.03 5.39 -10.35
C ASP A 170 -7.87 4.09 -11.14
N THR A 171 -8.77 3.15 -10.90
CA THR A 171 -8.72 1.81 -11.51
C THR A 171 -8.78 1.86 -13.03
N LYS A 172 -9.52 2.82 -13.62
CA LYS A 172 -9.62 2.97 -15.06
C LYS A 172 -8.28 3.36 -15.66
N ASN A 173 -7.64 4.38 -15.10
CA ASN A 173 -6.31 4.82 -15.54
C ASN A 173 -5.25 3.73 -15.36
N LEU A 174 -5.35 2.94 -14.28
CA LEU A 174 -4.45 1.83 -14.02
C LEU A 174 -4.58 0.74 -15.11
N ILE A 175 -5.80 0.37 -15.49
CA ILE A 175 -6.07 -0.60 -16.56
C ILE A 175 -5.55 -0.07 -17.90
N GLU A 176 -5.80 1.22 -18.23
CA GLU A 176 -5.33 1.86 -19.45
C GLU A 176 -3.80 1.92 -19.54
N ALA A 177 -3.10 1.99 -18.42
CA ALA A 177 -1.64 1.97 -18.36
C ALA A 177 -1.01 0.59 -18.66
N GLY A 178 -1.82 -0.43 -18.91
CA GLY A 178 -1.34 -1.75 -19.29
C GLY A 178 -0.78 -2.55 -18.15
N VAL A 179 -1.52 -2.63 -17.04
CA VAL A 179 -1.20 -3.58 -15.96
C VAL A 179 -1.37 -4.99 -16.53
N GLY A 180 -0.27 -5.59 -16.89
CA GLY A 180 -0.15 -6.96 -17.33
C GLY A 180 0.47 -7.83 -16.27
#